data_01f57e2e4a1c7bcdcda8a26ab3dfc8ec
#
_entry.id   01f57e2e4a1c7bcdcda8a26ab3dfc8ec
#
_cell.length_a   1.000
_cell.length_b   1.000
_cell.length_c   1.000
_cell.angle_alpha   90.00
_cell.angle_beta   90.00
_cell.angle_gamma   90.00
#
_symmetry.space_group_name_H-M   'P 1'
#
loop_
_entity.id
_entity.type
_entity.pdbx_description
1 polymer ?
#
loop_
_entity_poly.entity_id
_entity_poly.type
_entity_poly.pdbx_seq_one_letter_code
_entity_poly.pdbx_strand_id
1 'polypeptide(L)'
;MRLLYIDIDTLRADRLGCAGYHRDTTPHIDALAADGLVFRDVYASDVPCLPSRTALATGTFGIRNGVVNHGGVAADLRPQGPDRSFNSRFATQAWATQFYAAGWHTASISSFPFRHSATWWNHGFMESMNLMRGAGGERADEVLPGALGWLERHGRPDNWFLHVHLWDPHTPWNAPPAFGHPFAGEPLPAWYTEEVRARDWNRPGPHSAQELTGYAYDEHGWARIHPRQTLSVPDMERVRHMFDGYDTGIRYADDAVGTLVAKLTELGVLDDTAILVSSDHGEAFGELGVYADHQAADEATCHIPAVLRWPGLAPRAVDGLLYHLDVAATVVDLAGIEVPTDHWDGRSVAPQLRAGTGRIGRDHLVVSQGAWSAQRSVRWGDHLYCQTRHDAFHAWPDEMVFDIAADAHEQHDLAPERGDLVAQGRDRLASWTSDQLARSDSPVDPMDVVMAEGGPFHTRGELPAYLERLRATGRAQWAEVLAGRERPVMAAAGATV
;
A
#
# COMPACT_ATOMS: atom_id res chain seq x y z
N MET A 1 -28.91 3.43 -0.74
CA MET A 1 -27.54 3.32 -1.38
C MET A 1 -26.76 2.23 -0.68
N ARG A 2 -25.95 1.47 -1.41
CA ARG A 2 -25.09 0.39 -0.90
C ARG A 2 -23.66 0.69 -1.30
N LEU A 3 -22.68 0.31 -0.47
CA LEU A 3 -21.26 0.47 -0.77
C LEU A 3 -20.52 -0.83 -0.49
N LEU A 4 -19.90 -1.41 -1.51
CA LEU A 4 -18.92 -2.48 -1.39
C LEU A 4 -17.53 -1.89 -1.63
N TYR A 5 -16.66 -2.00 -0.62
CA TYR A 5 -15.23 -1.69 -0.77
C TYR A 5 -14.42 -2.99 -0.78
N ILE A 6 -13.74 -3.26 -1.86
CA ILE A 6 -12.83 -4.40 -2.02
C ILE A 6 -11.41 -3.85 -1.94
N ASP A 7 -10.72 -4.20 -0.86
CA ASP A 7 -9.35 -3.83 -0.53
C ASP A 7 -8.44 -5.01 -0.88
N ILE A 8 -7.63 -4.87 -1.93
CA ILE A 8 -6.73 -5.92 -2.44
C ILE A 8 -5.31 -5.56 -2.02
N ASP A 9 -4.73 -6.34 -1.11
CA ASP A 9 -3.40 -6.08 -0.55
C ASP A 9 -2.31 -6.14 -1.64
N THR A 10 -1.36 -5.24 -1.60
CA THR A 10 -0.21 -5.13 -2.53
C THR A 10 -0.54 -5.01 -4.03
N LEU A 11 -1.79 -4.69 -4.42
CA LEU A 11 -2.14 -4.56 -5.83
C LEU A 11 -1.55 -3.27 -6.44
N ARG A 12 -0.68 -3.40 -7.42
CA ARG A 12 -0.09 -2.28 -8.17
C ARG A 12 -1.07 -1.70 -9.18
N ALA A 13 -1.04 -0.36 -9.34
CA ALA A 13 -1.85 0.35 -10.33
C ALA A 13 -1.49 -0.06 -11.78
N ASP A 14 -0.20 -0.28 -12.07
CA ASP A 14 0.30 -0.64 -13.41
C ASP A 14 0.02 -2.09 -13.82
N ARG A 15 -0.63 -2.90 -12.97
CA ARG A 15 -0.96 -4.31 -13.23
C ARG A 15 -2.40 -4.54 -13.64
N LEU A 16 -3.21 -3.49 -13.79
CA LEU A 16 -4.58 -3.58 -14.26
C LEU A 16 -4.64 -3.49 -15.79
N GLY A 17 -5.53 -4.29 -16.42
CA GLY A 17 -5.78 -4.18 -17.85
C GLY A 17 -6.30 -2.81 -18.27
N CYS A 18 -7.18 -2.19 -17.46
CA CYS A 18 -7.68 -0.84 -17.70
C CYS A 18 -6.60 0.26 -17.56
N ALA A 19 -5.46 -0.03 -16.95
CA ALA A 19 -4.27 0.81 -16.92
C ALA A 19 -3.27 0.50 -18.06
N GLY A 20 -3.56 -0.50 -18.90
CA GLY A 20 -2.75 -0.87 -20.07
C GLY A 20 -1.77 -2.02 -19.83
N TYR A 21 -1.90 -2.77 -18.74
CA TYR A 21 -1.07 -3.94 -18.54
C TYR A 21 -1.32 -4.98 -19.63
N HIS A 22 -0.25 -5.58 -20.13
CA HIS A 22 -0.31 -6.45 -21.30
C HIS A 22 -0.83 -7.87 -21.03
N ARG A 23 -0.86 -8.31 -19.77
CA ARG A 23 -1.42 -9.59 -19.32
C ARG A 23 -2.85 -9.39 -18.81
N ASP A 24 -3.70 -10.40 -19.03
CA ASP A 24 -5.11 -10.38 -18.59
C ASP A 24 -5.23 -10.71 -17.09
N THR A 25 -4.72 -9.82 -16.25
CA THR A 25 -4.69 -9.98 -14.79
C THR A 25 -5.99 -9.62 -14.11
N THR A 26 -6.78 -8.68 -14.65
CA THR A 26 -7.90 -8.04 -13.94
C THR A 26 -9.18 -7.91 -14.75
N PRO A 27 -9.67 -8.96 -15.48
CA PRO A 27 -10.84 -8.82 -16.36
C PRO A 27 -12.13 -8.40 -15.63
N HIS A 28 -12.32 -8.76 -14.37
CA HIS A 28 -13.50 -8.35 -13.59
C HIS A 28 -13.40 -6.91 -13.09
N ILE A 29 -12.22 -6.49 -12.64
CA ILE A 29 -11.95 -5.08 -12.29
C ILE A 29 -12.04 -4.20 -13.54
N ASP A 30 -11.53 -4.67 -14.68
CA ASP A 30 -11.61 -3.95 -15.97
C ASP A 30 -13.06 -3.79 -16.43
N ALA A 31 -13.91 -4.78 -16.19
CA ALA A 31 -15.34 -4.65 -16.45
C ALA A 31 -16.01 -3.60 -15.55
N LEU A 32 -15.62 -3.51 -14.26
CA LEU A 32 -16.07 -2.44 -13.38
C LEU A 32 -15.54 -1.06 -13.83
N ALA A 33 -14.29 -1.01 -14.30
CA ALA A 33 -13.65 0.20 -14.82
C ALA A 33 -14.36 0.72 -16.08
N ALA A 34 -14.82 -0.18 -16.96
CA ALA A 34 -15.57 0.19 -18.17
C ALA A 34 -16.92 0.84 -17.85
N ASP A 35 -17.50 0.58 -16.66
CA ASP A 35 -18.77 1.13 -16.16
C ASP A 35 -18.57 2.10 -14.99
N GLY A 36 -17.33 2.58 -14.76
CA GLY A 36 -16.98 3.37 -13.58
C GLY A 36 -15.94 4.47 -13.83
N LEU A 37 -15.44 5.00 -12.75
CA LEU A 37 -14.35 5.97 -12.71
C LEU A 37 -13.04 5.24 -12.48
N VAL A 38 -12.03 5.52 -13.29
CA VAL A 38 -10.67 5.03 -13.12
C VAL A 38 -9.79 6.20 -12.71
N PHE A 39 -9.39 6.27 -11.46
CA PHE A 39 -8.45 7.28 -10.98
C PHE A 39 -7.02 6.84 -11.33
N ARG A 40 -6.29 7.68 -12.08
CA ARG A 40 -4.99 7.28 -12.62
C ARG A 40 -3.83 7.48 -11.66
N ASP A 41 -3.92 8.48 -10.77
CA ASP A 41 -2.80 8.91 -9.94
C ASP A 41 -3.23 8.94 -8.46
N VAL A 42 -3.53 7.75 -7.89
CA VAL A 42 -3.86 7.60 -6.47
C VAL A 42 -2.70 6.99 -5.70
N TYR A 43 -2.35 7.61 -4.59
CA TYR A 43 -1.21 7.19 -3.78
C TYR A 43 -1.64 6.90 -2.34
N ALA A 44 -1.11 5.81 -1.78
CA ALA A 44 -1.11 5.60 -0.34
C ALA A 44 -0.19 6.65 0.31
N SER A 45 -0.69 7.36 1.31
CA SER A 45 0.08 8.44 1.95
C SER A 45 1.24 7.93 2.81
N ASP A 46 1.05 6.77 3.39
CA ASP A 46 2.00 6.11 4.28
C ASP A 46 1.95 4.61 3.96
N VAL A 47 3.10 3.99 3.82
CA VAL A 47 3.22 2.57 3.51
C VAL A 47 4.10 1.87 4.54
N PRO A 48 3.98 0.57 4.75
CA PRO A 48 3.12 -0.39 4.07
C PRO A 48 1.76 -0.58 4.77
N CYS A 49 1.27 -1.83 4.90
CA CYS A 49 -0.08 -2.22 5.32
C CYS A 49 -0.63 -1.46 6.54
N LEU A 50 0.11 -1.45 7.68
CA LEU A 50 -0.38 -0.86 8.93
C LEU A 50 -0.47 0.68 8.85
N PRO A 51 0.55 1.43 8.41
CA PRO A 51 0.46 2.87 8.21
C PRO A 51 -0.62 3.25 7.19
N SER A 52 -0.67 2.58 6.04
CA SER A 52 -1.62 2.90 4.97
C SER A 52 -3.07 2.75 5.42
N ARG A 53 -3.43 1.59 5.95
CA ARG A 53 -4.80 1.34 6.42
C ARG A 53 -5.15 2.19 7.63
N THR A 54 -4.17 2.55 8.47
CA THR A 54 -4.41 3.48 9.57
C THR A 54 -4.70 4.89 9.05
N ALA A 55 -3.95 5.36 8.07
CA ALA A 55 -4.22 6.65 7.44
C ALA A 55 -5.62 6.66 6.81
N LEU A 56 -5.98 5.62 6.04
CA LEU A 56 -7.30 5.45 5.44
C LEU A 56 -8.42 5.45 6.50
N ALA A 57 -8.27 4.63 7.56
CA ALA A 57 -9.28 4.49 8.61
C ALA A 57 -9.50 5.79 9.37
N THR A 58 -8.44 6.54 9.67
CA THR A 58 -8.50 7.77 10.47
C THR A 58 -8.74 9.04 9.65
N GLY A 59 -8.61 8.96 8.32
CA GLY A 59 -8.64 10.11 7.41
C GLY A 59 -7.42 11.04 7.54
N THR A 60 -6.35 10.64 8.27
CA THR A 60 -5.20 11.49 8.61
C THR A 60 -3.87 10.86 8.26
N PHE A 61 -2.90 11.66 7.81
CA PHE A 61 -1.54 11.21 7.53
C PHE A 61 -0.84 10.60 8.75
N GLY A 62 0.07 9.67 8.52
CA GLY A 62 0.88 9.01 9.55
C GLY A 62 1.64 9.99 10.43
N ILE A 63 2.16 11.08 9.86
CA ILE A 63 2.83 12.16 10.63
C ILE A 63 1.89 12.78 11.69
N ARG A 64 0.58 12.77 11.48
CA ARG A 64 -0.42 13.29 12.41
C ARG A 64 -0.98 12.21 13.33
N ASN A 65 -1.35 11.06 12.80
CA ASN A 65 -1.95 9.97 13.59
C ASN A 65 -0.90 9.18 14.41
N GLY A 66 0.39 9.25 14.03
CA GLY A 66 1.51 8.62 14.74
C GLY A 66 1.96 7.28 14.16
N VAL A 67 1.19 6.67 13.25
CA VAL A 67 1.48 5.33 12.73
C VAL A 67 2.23 5.43 11.40
N VAL A 68 3.52 5.12 11.42
CA VAL A 68 4.41 5.10 10.24
C VAL A 68 5.28 3.84 10.18
N ASN A 69 5.14 2.92 11.16
CA ASN A 69 5.99 1.75 11.34
C ASN A 69 5.13 0.51 11.63
N HIS A 70 5.73 -0.68 11.65
CA HIS A 70 5.08 -1.94 12.02
C HIS A 70 5.32 -2.37 13.47
N GLY A 71 6.17 -1.67 14.20
CA GLY A 71 6.47 -1.96 15.60
C GLY A 71 7.06 -0.75 16.33
N GLY A 72 7.10 -0.80 17.66
CA GLY A 72 7.50 0.31 18.50
C GLY A 72 6.39 1.33 18.70
N VAL A 73 6.72 2.50 19.24
CA VAL A 73 5.74 3.57 19.55
C VAL A 73 5.09 4.12 18.29
N ALA A 74 5.82 4.16 17.17
CA ALA A 74 5.31 4.66 15.89
C ALA A 74 4.45 3.63 15.12
N ALA A 75 4.01 2.55 15.76
CA ALA A 75 3.03 1.58 15.25
C ALA A 75 1.67 1.69 15.95
N ASP A 76 1.52 2.62 16.90
CA ASP A 76 0.26 2.87 17.61
C ASP A 76 -0.25 4.28 17.35
N LEU A 77 -1.58 4.43 17.37
CA LEU A 77 -2.20 5.75 17.29
C LEU A 77 -1.75 6.63 18.44
N ARG A 78 -1.45 7.90 18.15
CA ARG A 78 -1.13 8.88 19.18
C ARG A 78 -2.29 9.03 20.16
N PRO A 79 -2.03 9.05 21.49
CA PRO A 79 -3.05 9.39 22.46
C PRO A 79 -3.59 10.81 22.23
N GLN A 80 -4.90 10.97 22.28
CA GLN A 80 -5.56 12.27 22.19
C GLN A 80 -6.28 12.54 23.52
N GLY A 81 -5.81 13.58 24.23
CA GLY A 81 -6.36 13.97 25.51
C GLY A 81 -6.12 12.95 26.64
N PRO A 82 -6.73 13.18 27.82
CA PRO A 82 -6.52 12.36 29.01
C PRO A 82 -7.13 10.95 28.92
N ASP A 83 -8.15 10.78 28.10
CA ASP A 83 -8.91 9.53 27.95
C ASP A 83 -8.28 8.55 26.97
N ARG A 84 -7.17 8.92 26.37
CA ARG A 84 -6.34 8.16 25.45
C ARG A 84 -7.03 7.71 24.14
N SER A 85 -8.08 6.91 24.19
CA SER A 85 -8.62 6.30 22.98
C SER A 85 -10.13 6.31 22.85
N PHE A 86 -10.90 6.29 23.94
CA PHE A 86 -12.36 6.13 23.87
C PHE A 86 -13.07 7.28 23.15
N ASN A 87 -12.60 8.53 23.38
CA ASN A 87 -13.13 9.72 22.73
C ASN A 87 -12.15 10.35 21.75
N SER A 88 -11.17 9.57 21.30
CA SER A 88 -10.23 10.01 20.28
C SER A 88 -10.95 10.42 19.01
N ARG A 89 -10.55 11.52 18.37
CA ARG A 89 -11.06 11.93 17.05
C ARG A 89 -10.73 10.91 15.98
N PHE A 90 -9.64 10.16 16.12
CA PHE A 90 -9.30 9.05 15.21
C PHE A 90 -10.39 7.97 15.20
N ALA A 91 -11.06 7.74 16.33
CA ALA A 91 -12.15 6.79 16.45
C ALA A 91 -13.50 7.40 16.05
N THR A 92 -13.86 8.54 16.66
CA THR A 92 -15.16 9.18 16.47
C THR A 92 -15.35 9.77 15.08
N GLN A 93 -14.27 10.05 14.38
CA GLN A 93 -14.26 10.55 13.00
C GLN A 93 -13.59 9.56 12.02
N ALA A 94 -13.48 8.26 12.40
CA ALA A 94 -12.99 7.23 11.49
C ALA A 94 -13.89 7.09 10.25
N TRP A 95 -13.31 6.63 9.15
CA TRP A 95 -14.03 6.49 7.88
C TRP A 95 -15.33 5.68 8.01
N ALA A 96 -15.28 4.47 8.57
CA ALA A 96 -16.47 3.67 8.79
C ALA A 96 -17.44 4.29 9.80
N THR A 97 -16.92 5.06 10.78
CA THR A 97 -17.75 5.77 11.76
C THR A 97 -18.67 6.81 11.09
N GLN A 98 -18.25 7.42 9.97
CA GLN A 98 -19.11 8.37 9.24
C GLN A 98 -20.36 7.67 8.70
N PHE A 99 -20.22 6.48 8.13
CA PHE A 99 -21.34 5.68 7.66
C PHE A 99 -22.21 5.18 8.80
N TYR A 100 -21.60 4.66 9.88
CA TYR A 100 -22.31 4.23 11.07
C TYR A 100 -23.15 5.35 11.68
N ALA A 101 -22.58 6.54 11.86
CA ALA A 101 -23.26 7.70 12.40
C ALA A 101 -24.42 8.19 11.50
N ALA A 102 -24.32 7.98 10.19
CA ALA A 102 -25.37 8.25 9.22
C ALA A 102 -26.46 7.14 9.17
N GLY A 103 -26.39 6.13 10.05
CA GLY A 103 -27.36 5.05 10.15
C GLY A 103 -27.18 3.91 9.15
N TRP A 104 -25.99 3.76 8.58
CA TRP A 104 -25.67 2.63 7.71
C TRP A 104 -25.29 1.38 8.52
N HIS A 105 -25.64 0.22 7.99
CA HIS A 105 -25.15 -1.05 8.50
C HIS A 105 -23.72 -1.29 7.97
N THR A 106 -22.74 -1.26 8.86
CA THR A 106 -21.32 -1.31 8.51
C THR A 106 -20.70 -2.64 8.89
N ALA A 107 -19.97 -3.26 7.97
CA ALA A 107 -19.31 -4.53 8.20
C ALA A 107 -17.91 -4.56 7.57
N SER A 108 -16.97 -5.23 8.23
CA SER A 108 -15.64 -5.50 7.73
C SER A 108 -15.30 -6.99 7.82
N ILE A 109 -14.83 -7.54 6.70
CA ILE A 109 -14.31 -8.92 6.63
C ILE A 109 -12.84 -8.83 6.34
N SER A 110 -12.04 -8.92 7.40
CA SER A 110 -10.60 -8.69 7.35
C SER A 110 -9.90 -9.27 8.57
N SER A 111 -8.78 -9.92 8.38
CA SER A 111 -7.87 -10.33 9.45
C SER A 111 -6.77 -9.30 9.75
N PHE A 112 -6.69 -8.21 8.98
CA PHE A 112 -5.71 -7.14 9.15
C PHE A 112 -5.65 -6.58 10.58
N PRO A 113 -6.79 -6.22 11.25
CA PRO A 113 -6.72 -5.66 12.61
C PRO A 113 -6.07 -6.60 13.61
N PHE A 114 -6.22 -7.90 13.40
CA PHE A 114 -5.66 -8.91 14.28
C PHE A 114 -4.19 -9.15 14.01
N ARG A 115 -3.81 -9.27 12.73
CA ARG A 115 -2.41 -9.45 12.31
C ARG A 115 -1.51 -8.32 12.81
N HIS A 116 -1.99 -7.10 12.74
CA HIS A 116 -1.23 -5.88 13.08
C HIS A 116 -1.58 -5.29 14.44
N SER A 117 -2.41 -5.94 15.27
CA SER A 117 -2.91 -5.39 16.52
C SER A 117 -3.60 -4.02 16.38
N ALA A 118 -4.13 -3.73 15.19
CA ALA A 118 -4.72 -2.45 14.79
C ALA A 118 -6.21 -2.39 15.20
N THR A 119 -6.49 -2.38 16.51
CA THR A 119 -7.88 -2.41 17.02
C THR A 119 -8.71 -1.22 16.58
N TRP A 120 -8.09 -0.09 16.29
CA TRP A 120 -8.74 1.12 15.77
C TRP A 120 -9.37 0.95 14.39
N TRP A 121 -8.96 -0.03 13.60
CA TRP A 121 -9.62 -0.37 12.34
C TRP A 121 -11.10 -0.69 12.52
N ASN A 122 -11.46 -1.30 13.64
CA ASN A 122 -12.83 -1.71 13.90
C ASN A 122 -13.78 -0.56 14.27
N HIS A 123 -13.27 0.66 14.44
CA HIS A 123 -14.15 1.80 14.76
C HIS A 123 -15.13 2.09 13.63
N GLY A 124 -16.41 2.11 14.00
CA GLY A 124 -17.52 2.36 13.09
C GLY A 124 -18.03 1.13 12.35
N PHE A 125 -17.38 -0.04 12.47
CA PHE A 125 -17.96 -1.30 11.97
C PHE A 125 -18.83 -1.95 13.05
N MET A 126 -20.13 -2.17 12.72
CA MET A 126 -21.07 -2.90 13.58
C MET A 126 -20.73 -4.39 13.63
N GLU A 127 -20.24 -4.93 12.52
CA GLU A 127 -19.79 -6.30 12.40
C GLU A 127 -18.34 -6.34 11.91
N SER A 128 -17.50 -7.10 12.60
CA SER A 128 -16.12 -7.35 12.19
C SER A 128 -15.89 -8.85 12.17
N MET A 129 -15.64 -9.40 10.98
CA MET A 129 -15.37 -10.81 10.77
C MET A 129 -13.88 -11.01 10.55
N ASN A 130 -13.23 -11.61 11.55
CA ASN A 130 -11.83 -11.99 11.50
C ASN A 130 -11.71 -13.48 11.23
N LEU A 131 -11.08 -13.86 10.13
CA LEU A 131 -10.99 -15.25 9.71
C LEU A 131 -9.72 -15.96 10.24
N MET A 132 -8.65 -15.25 10.48
CA MET A 132 -7.36 -15.66 11.05
C MET A 132 -6.95 -17.15 10.89
N ARG A 133 -7.34 -17.78 9.78
CA ARG A 133 -6.99 -19.17 9.48
C ARG A 133 -5.55 -19.31 9.02
N GLY A 134 -5.07 -18.33 8.24
CA GLY A 134 -3.71 -18.25 7.70
C GLY A 134 -2.82 -17.25 8.44
N ALA A 135 -3.12 -16.91 9.70
CA ALA A 135 -2.38 -15.93 10.49
C ALA A 135 -2.32 -14.52 9.82
N GLY A 136 -3.36 -14.14 9.09
CA GLY A 136 -3.41 -12.90 8.34
C GLY A 136 -2.77 -13.03 6.96
N GLY A 137 -3.06 -14.09 6.26
CA GLY A 137 -2.63 -14.38 4.89
C GLY A 137 -3.65 -15.33 4.25
N GLU A 138 -4.94 -15.14 4.58
CA GLU A 138 -6.05 -15.92 4.08
C GLU A 138 -6.19 -15.72 2.57
N ARG A 139 -6.30 -16.82 1.84
CA ARG A 139 -6.57 -16.77 0.40
C ARG A 139 -7.97 -16.24 0.12
N ALA A 140 -8.17 -15.73 -1.08
CA ALA A 140 -9.47 -15.20 -1.53
C ALA A 140 -10.61 -16.23 -1.37
N ASP A 141 -10.38 -17.53 -1.62
CA ASP A 141 -11.37 -18.60 -1.44
C ASP A 141 -11.72 -18.86 0.05
N GLU A 142 -10.87 -18.45 0.98
CA GLU A 142 -11.13 -18.53 2.42
C GLU A 142 -11.91 -17.31 2.92
N VAL A 143 -11.77 -16.15 2.28
CA VAL A 143 -12.46 -14.89 2.60
C VAL A 143 -13.88 -14.86 2.01
N LEU A 144 -14.05 -15.28 0.75
CA LEU A 144 -15.31 -15.22 0.01
C LEU A 144 -16.52 -15.80 0.73
N PRO A 145 -16.47 -16.98 1.41
CA PRO A 145 -17.64 -17.52 2.09
C PRO A 145 -18.21 -16.58 3.15
N GLY A 146 -17.35 -15.82 3.85
CA GLY A 146 -17.75 -14.79 4.81
C GLY A 146 -18.51 -13.64 4.14
N ALA A 147 -17.96 -13.11 3.05
CA ALA A 147 -18.53 -11.99 2.29
C ALA A 147 -19.86 -12.38 1.63
N LEU A 148 -19.91 -13.54 0.97
CA LEU A 148 -21.13 -14.05 0.34
C LEU A 148 -22.23 -14.33 1.35
N GLY A 149 -21.89 -14.94 2.49
CA GLY A 149 -22.82 -15.20 3.57
C GLY A 149 -23.37 -13.90 4.21
N TRP A 150 -22.54 -12.85 4.30
CA TRP A 150 -22.99 -11.54 4.76
C TRP A 150 -23.94 -10.90 3.73
N LEU A 151 -23.57 -10.90 2.44
CA LEU A 151 -24.40 -10.37 1.35
C LEU A 151 -25.75 -11.09 1.26
N GLU A 152 -25.80 -12.41 1.46
CA GLU A 152 -27.04 -13.18 1.46
C GLU A 152 -28.01 -12.70 2.56
N ARG A 153 -27.50 -12.38 3.74
CA ARG A 153 -28.30 -11.91 4.87
C ARG A 153 -28.69 -10.45 4.79
N HIS A 154 -27.78 -9.60 4.31
CA HIS A 154 -27.86 -8.13 4.46
C HIS A 154 -27.80 -7.37 3.13
N GLY A 155 -27.56 -8.03 2.00
CA GLY A 155 -27.30 -7.36 0.72
C GLY A 155 -28.52 -6.66 0.11
N ARG A 156 -29.77 -7.18 0.35
CA ARG A 156 -30.98 -6.60 -0.26
C ARG A 156 -31.43 -5.25 0.33
N PRO A 157 -31.42 -5.02 1.65
CA PRO A 157 -31.73 -3.70 2.21
C PRO A 157 -30.78 -2.62 1.74
N ASP A 158 -31.21 -1.36 1.82
CA ASP A 158 -30.34 -0.21 1.57
C ASP A 158 -29.50 0.16 2.79
N ASN A 159 -28.59 1.11 2.57
CA ASN A 159 -27.75 1.73 3.59
C ASN A 159 -26.85 0.74 4.30
N TRP A 160 -26.02 0.05 3.52
CA TRP A 160 -24.90 -0.71 4.09
C TRP A 160 -23.56 -0.33 3.45
N PHE A 161 -22.51 -0.46 4.26
CA PHE A 161 -21.11 -0.38 3.87
C PHE A 161 -20.43 -1.70 4.24
N LEU A 162 -20.03 -2.48 3.23
CA LEU A 162 -19.28 -3.72 3.39
C LEU A 162 -17.84 -3.51 2.89
N HIS A 163 -16.89 -3.72 3.77
CA HIS A 163 -15.48 -3.83 3.45
C HIS A 163 -15.07 -5.30 3.37
N VAL A 164 -14.41 -5.69 2.27
CA VAL A 164 -13.85 -7.03 2.05
C VAL A 164 -12.38 -6.90 1.73
N HIS A 165 -11.51 -7.44 2.57
CA HIS A 165 -10.08 -7.43 2.40
C HIS A 165 -9.60 -8.77 1.83
N LEU A 166 -8.86 -8.73 0.73
CA LEU A 166 -8.20 -9.85 0.08
C LEU A 166 -6.69 -9.70 0.24
N TRP A 167 -6.04 -10.72 0.82
CA TRP A 167 -4.59 -10.72 0.98
C TRP A 167 -3.84 -11.03 -0.32
N ASP A 168 -4.43 -11.82 -1.25
CA ASP A 168 -3.82 -12.01 -2.56
C ASP A 168 -3.83 -10.67 -3.33
N PRO A 169 -2.73 -10.26 -3.96
CA PRO A 169 -1.47 -10.97 -4.27
C PRO A 169 -0.30 -10.75 -3.27
N HIS A 170 -0.50 -10.38 -2.02
CA HIS A 170 0.59 -10.25 -1.05
C HIS A 170 1.48 -11.51 -1.01
N THR A 171 2.79 -11.32 -0.84
CA THR A 171 3.73 -12.45 -0.62
C THR A 171 3.30 -13.27 0.59
N PRO A 172 3.46 -14.60 0.53
CA PRO A 172 4.16 -15.43 -0.45
C PRO A 172 3.33 -15.97 -1.64
N TRP A 173 2.44 -15.24 -2.26
CA TRP A 173 1.61 -15.58 -3.43
C TRP A 173 0.92 -16.95 -3.31
N ASN A 174 -0.12 -16.97 -2.47
CA ASN A 174 -0.76 -18.21 -2.02
C ASN A 174 -1.89 -18.72 -2.93
N ALA A 175 -2.09 -18.15 -4.14
CA ALA A 175 -3.07 -18.70 -5.08
C ALA A 175 -2.86 -20.22 -5.24
N PRO A 176 -3.90 -21.06 -5.05
CA PRO A 176 -3.73 -22.51 -4.93
C PRO A 176 -3.16 -23.11 -6.22
N PRO A 177 -2.39 -24.22 -6.14
CA PRO A 177 -1.87 -24.88 -7.36
C PRO A 177 -2.94 -25.28 -8.36
N ALA A 178 -4.14 -25.62 -7.90
CA ALA A 178 -5.29 -25.96 -8.75
C ALA A 178 -5.78 -24.78 -9.62
N PHE A 179 -5.42 -23.54 -9.28
CA PHE A 179 -5.71 -22.36 -10.11
C PHE A 179 -4.90 -22.35 -11.42
N GLY A 180 -3.86 -23.19 -11.52
CA GLY A 180 -3.05 -23.33 -12.71
C GLY A 180 -1.99 -22.24 -12.88
N HIS A 181 -1.60 -22.01 -14.13
CA HIS A 181 -0.55 -21.06 -14.53
C HIS A 181 -1.07 -20.20 -15.70
N PRO A 182 -1.95 -19.21 -15.44
CA PRO A 182 -2.63 -18.44 -16.49
C PRO A 182 -1.67 -17.67 -17.40
N PHE A 183 -0.48 -17.30 -16.89
CA PHE A 183 0.50 -16.48 -17.61
C PHE A 183 1.70 -17.29 -18.17
N ALA A 184 1.63 -18.62 -18.12
CA ALA A 184 2.71 -19.45 -18.64
C ALA A 184 2.98 -19.18 -20.14
N GLY A 185 4.19 -18.73 -20.44
CA GLY A 185 4.62 -18.39 -21.81
C GLY A 185 4.28 -16.98 -22.28
N GLU A 186 3.57 -16.17 -21.50
CA GLU A 186 3.34 -14.78 -21.83
C GLU A 186 4.61 -13.92 -21.64
N PRO A 187 4.77 -12.81 -22.40
CA PRO A 187 5.95 -11.95 -22.26
C PRO A 187 6.05 -11.34 -20.87
N LEU A 188 7.28 -11.03 -20.45
CA LEU A 188 7.56 -10.21 -19.28
C LEU A 188 7.25 -8.73 -19.57
N PRO A 189 7.06 -7.90 -18.54
CA PRO A 189 7.06 -6.45 -18.71
C PRO A 189 8.31 -5.97 -19.44
N ALA A 190 8.13 -5.14 -20.48
CA ALA A 190 9.20 -4.76 -21.40
C ALA A 190 10.39 -4.03 -20.74
N TRP A 191 10.16 -3.36 -19.62
CA TRP A 191 11.21 -2.64 -18.88
C TRP A 191 12.18 -3.57 -18.15
N TYR A 192 11.73 -4.78 -17.76
CA TYR A 192 12.56 -5.72 -17.01
C TYR A 192 13.37 -6.58 -17.98
N THR A 193 14.64 -6.25 -18.11
CA THR A 193 15.58 -6.91 -19.04
C THR A 193 16.65 -7.70 -18.29
N GLU A 194 17.46 -8.48 -19.04
CA GLU A 194 18.63 -9.16 -18.48
C GLU A 194 19.66 -8.16 -17.92
N GLU A 195 19.76 -6.95 -18.49
CA GLU A 195 20.65 -5.89 -17.97
C GLU A 195 20.19 -5.44 -16.58
N VAL A 196 18.88 -5.25 -16.37
CA VAL A 196 18.31 -4.91 -15.05
C VAL A 196 18.61 -6.02 -14.05
N ARG A 197 18.30 -7.27 -14.38
CA ARG A 197 18.57 -8.42 -13.54
C ARG A 197 20.07 -8.53 -13.17
N ALA A 198 20.97 -8.43 -14.17
CA ALA A 198 22.41 -8.58 -13.97
C ALA A 198 23.00 -7.45 -13.11
N ARG A 199 22.51 -6.21 -13.31
CA ARG A 199 22.87 -5.06 -12.48
C ARG A 199 22.49 -5.29 -11.03
N ASP A 200 21.27 -5.79 -10.79
CA ASP A 200 20.72 -5.92 -9.44
C ASP A 200 21.21 -7.17 -8.71
N TRP A 201 21.73 -8.17 -9.43
CA TRP A 201 22.18 -9.43 -8.83
C TRP A 201 23.16 -9.26 -7.68
N ASN A 202 24.07 -8.28 -7.79
CA ASN A 202 25.09 -8.02 -6.76
C ASN A 202 24.74 -6.86 -5.81
N ARG A 203 23.53 -6.30 -5.88
CA ARG A 203 23.10 -5.24 -4.95
C ARG A 203 22.84 -5.80 -3.55
N PRO A 204 23.05 -4.99 -2.50
CA PRO A 204 22.67 -5.34 -1.15
C PRO A 204 21.18 -5.08 -0.90
N GLY A 205 20.70 -5.52 0.23
CA GLY A 205 19.36 -5.29 0.77
C GLY A 205 18.63 -6.61 1.03
N PRO A 206 17.87 -6.72 2.13
CA PRO A 206 16.88 -7.76 2.27
C PRO A 206 15.86 -7.60 1.16
N HIS A 207 15.33 -8.70 0.62
CA HIS A 207 14.52 -8.67 -0.59
C HIS A 207 15.25 -8.09 -1.82
N SER A 208 16.55 -8.35 -1.95
CA SER A 208 17.30 -8.12 -3.20
C SER A 208 17.14 -9.29 -4.17
N ALA A 209 17.70 -9.16 -5.38
CA ALA A 209 17.68 -10.22 -6.41
C ALA A 209 18.17 -11.59 -5.95
N GLN A 210 19.06 -11.64 -4.94
CA GLN A 210 19.55 -12.88 -4.34
C GLN A 210 18.69 -13.39 -3.15
N GLU A 211 17.78 -12.59 -2.62
CA GLU A 211 17.15 -12.79 -1.31
C GLU A 211 15.69 -12.34 -1.30
N LEU A 212 14.86 -12.85 -2.24
CA LEU A 212 13.45 -12.42 -2.39
C LEU A 212 12.59 -12.65 -1.14
N THR A 213 13.03 -13.49 -0.23
CA THR A 213 12.33 -13.76 1.05
C THR A 213 12.93 -12.99 2.23
N GLY A 214 13.69 -11.94 1.96
CA GLY A 214 14.35 -11.12 2.97
C GLY A 214 15.33 -11.92 3.80
N TYR A 215 15.12 -11.98 5.13
CA TYR A 215 15.95 -12.77 6.05
C TYR A 215 15.54 -14.24 6.15
N ALA A 216 14.41 -14.65 5.55
CA ALA A 216 13.91 -16.02 5.55
C ALA A 216 14.57 -16.83 4.43
N TYR A 217 15.84 -17.16 4.58
CA TYR A 217 16.55 -18.06 3.67
C TYR A 217 15.90 -19.45 3.69
N ASP A 218 16.06 -20.27 2.63
CA ASP A 218 15.36 -21.56 2.46
C ASP A 218 15.82 -22.67 3.43
N GLU A 219 16.11 -22.31 4.66
CA GLU A 219 16.49 -23.24 5.73
C GLU A 219 15.33 -24.18 6.14
N HIS A 220 14.09 -23.81 5.84
CA HIS A 220 12.88 -24.50 6.26
C HIS A 220 12.00 -25.00 5.09
N GLY A 221 12.52 -25.01 3.87
CA GLY A 221 11.79 -25.48 2.70
C GLY A 221 10.67 -24.54 2.24
N TRP A 222 10.90 -23.23 2.32
CA TRP A 222 9.96 -22.19 1.91
C TRP A 222 9.43 -22.38 0.49
N ALA A 223 10.32 -22.58 -0.48
CA ALA A 223 9.93 -22.80 -1.88
C ALA A 223 9.02 -24.03 -2.09
N ARG A 224 9.10 -25.03 -1.22
CA ARG A 224 8.22 -26.20 -1.26
C ARG A 224 6.82 -25.88 -0.72
N ILE A 225 6.73 -25.00 0.26
CA ILE A 225 5.46 -24.55 0.87
C ILE A 225 4.79 -23.51 -0.01
N HIS A 226 5.57 -22.64 -0.63
CA HIS A 226 5.12 -21.52 -1.46
C HIS A 226 5.66 -21.67 -2.90
N PRO A 227 5.10 -22.59 -3.70
CA PRO A 227 5.67 -22.95 -5.01
C PRO A 227 5.58 -21.84 -6.06
N ARG A 228 4.82 -20.77 -5.82
CA ARG A 228 4.71 -19.62 -6.72
C ARG A 228 5.74 -18.53 -6.44
N GLN A 229 6.42 -18.59 -5.29
CA GLN A 229 7.47 -17.63 -4.94
C GLN A 229 8.86 -18.25 -5.15
N THR A 230 9.72 -17.56 -5.91
CA THR A 230 11.14 -17.91 -6.01
C THR A 230 11.94 -17.28 -4.86
N LEU A 231 13.07 -17.90 -4.50
CA LEU A 231 13.95 -17.38 -3.44
C LEU A 231 14.94 -16.35 -3.96
N SER A 232 15.26 -16.39 -5.26
CA SER A 232 16.19 -15.49 -5.94
C SER A 232 15.93 -15.49 -7.43
N VAL A 233 16.50 -14.52 -8.16
CA VAL A 233 16.38 -14.39 -9.61
C VAL A 233 17.76 -14.48 -10.30
N PRO A 234 18.42 -15.66 -10.29
CA PRO A 234 19.73 -15.84 -10.90
C PRO A 234 19.72 -15.75 -12.43
N ASP A 235 18.55 -15.92 -13.04
CA ASP A 235 18.32 -15.94 -14.49
C ASP A 235 16.92 -15.44 -14.85
N MET A 236 16.65 -15.25 -16.15
CA MET A 236 15.36 -14.77 -16.65
C MET A 236 14.22 -15.79 -16.52
N GLU A 237 14.51 -17.07 -16.34
CA GLU A 237 13.50 -18.08 -16.05
C GLU A 237 12.91 -17.86 -14.64
N ARG A 238 13.76 -17.60 -13.67
CA ARG A 238 13.34 -17.26 -12.30
C ARG A 238 12.67 -15.90 -12.19
N VAL A 239 13.10 -14.93 -12.99
CA VAL A 239 12.37 -13.65 -13.15
C VAL A 239 10.96 -13.90 -13.66
N ARG A 240 10.80 -14.73 -14.69
CA ARG A 240 9.48 -15.11 -15.20
C ARG A 240 8.63 -15.77 -14.11
N HIS A 241 9.19 -16.70 -13.36
CA HIS A 241 8.49 -17.37 -12.27
C HIS A 241 8.00 -16.39 -11.22
N MET A 242 8.80 -15.37 -10.87
CA MET A 242 8.45 -14.31 -9.95
C MET A 242 7.25 -13.49 -10.45
N PHE A 243 7.31 -12.97 -11.68
CA PHE A 243 6.20 -12.20 -12.26
C PHE A 243 4.93 -13.03 -12.43
N ASP A 244 5.05 -14.27 -12.90
CA ASP A 244 3.92 -15.19 -13.07
C ASP A 244 3.26 -15.51 -11.72
N GLY A 245 4.04 -15.61 -10.64
CA GLY A 245 3.53 -15.85 -9.28
C GLY A 245 2.65 -14.70 -8.80
N TYR A 246 3.15 -13.48 -8.89
CA TYR A 246 2.43 -12.28 -8.50
C TYR A 246 1.18 -12.03 -9.36
N ASP A 247 1.33 -12.04 -10.68
CA ASP A 247 0.22 -11.82 -11.62
C ASP A 247 -0.88 -12.89 -11.46
N THR A 248 -0.49 -14.14 -11.12
CA THR A 248 -1.46 -15.20 -10.77
C THR A 248 -2.22 -14.87 -9.49
N GLY A 249 -1.55 -14.28 -8.48
CA GLY A 249 -2.19 -13.78 -7.26
C GLY A 249 -3.21 -12.69 -7.56
N ILE A 250 -2.87 -11.73 -8.43
CA ILE A 250 -3.80 -10.68 -8.89
C ILE A 250 -5.02 -11.29 -9.56
N ARG A 251 -4.81 -12.20 -10.53
CA ARG A 251 -5.90 -12.85 -11.25
C ARG A 251 -6.82 -13.64 -10.32
N TYR A 252 -6.24 -14.25 -9.30
CA TYR A 252 -6.98 -15.00 -8.30
C TYR A 252 -7.83 -14.08 -7.40
N ALA A 253 -7.33 -12.92 -7.01
CA ALA A 253 -8.10 -11.89 -6.31
C ALA A 253 -9.19 -11.29 -7.22
N ASP A 254 -8.91 -11.09 -8.51
CA ASP A 254 -9.86 -10.58 -9.49
C ASP A 254 -11.05 -11.54 -9.69
N ASP A 255 -10.83 -12.85 -9.71
CA ASP A 255 -11.91 -13.85 -9.76
C ASP A 255 -12.82 -13.74 -8.51
N ALA A 256 -12.29 -13.36 -7.36
CA ALA A 256 -13.08 -13.08 -6.18
C ALA A 256 -13.91 -11.79 -6.33
N VAL A 257 -13.36 -10.75 -6.96
CA VAL A 257 -14.13 -9.54 -7.34
C VAL A 257 -15.30 -9.93 -8.23
N GLY A 258 -15.07 -10.74 -9.27
CA GLY A 258 -16.11 -11.25 -10.15
C GLY A 258 -17.21 -12.00 -9.41
N THR A 259 -16.83 -12.84 -8.43
CA THR A 259 -17.76 -13.60 -7.59
C THR A 259 -18.66 -12.68 -6.74
N LEU A 260 -18.09 -11.63 -6.16
CA LEU A 260 -18.85 -10.64 -5.36
C LEU A 260 -19.82 -9.85 -6.25
N VAL A 261 -19.39 -9.42 -7.44
CA VAL A 261 -20.26 -8.72 -8.41
C VAL A 261 -21.40 -9.62 -8.90
N ALA A 262 -21.10 -10.89 -9.19
CA ALA A 262 -22.13 -11.87 -9.56
C ALA A 262 -23.17 -12.06 -8.45
N LYS A 263 -22.74 -12.05 -7.16
CA LYS A 263 -23.67 -12.13 -6.03
C LYS A 263 -24.57 -10.90 -5.92
N LEU A 264 -24.07 -9.69 -6.15
CA LEU A 264 -24.87 -8.48 -6.19
C LEU A 264 -25.90 -8.52 -7.33
N THR A 265 -25.53 -9.09 -8.47
CA THR A 265 -26.42 -9.33 -9.62
C THR A 265 -27.53 -10.33 -9.26
N GLU A 266 -27.18 -11.46 -8.65
CA GLU A 266 -28.14 -12.47 -8.15
C GLU A 266 -29.16 -11.89 -7.17
N LEU A 267 -28.69 -11.00 -6.29
CA LEU A 267 -29.55 -10.31 -5.32
C LEU A 267 -30.43 -9.23 -5.97
N GLY A 268 -30.16 -8.83 -7.21
CA GLY A 268 -30.88 -7.78 -7.96
C GLY A 268 -30.56 -6.37 -7.45
N VAL A 269 -29.36 -6.14 -6.91
CA VAL A 269 -28.96 -4.87 -6.28
C VAL A 269 -27.74 -4.22 -6.91
N LEU A 270 -27.12 -4.84 -7.93
CA LEU A 270 -25.88 -4.34 -8.52
C LEU A 270 -26.01 -2.89 -9.01
N ASP A 271 -27.11 -2.56 -9.70
CA ASP A 271 -27.30 -1.23 -10.30
C ASP A 271 -27.35 -0.09 -9.28
N ASP A 272 -27.81 -0.39 -8.06
CA ASP A 272 -27.92 0.55 -6.94
C ASP A 272 -26.77 0.44 -5.93
N THR A 273 -25.73 -0.33 -6.26
CA THR A 273 -24.55 -0.54 -5.38
C THR A 273 -23.35 0.19 -5.94
N ALA A 274 -22.75 1.05 -5.12
CA ALA A 274 -21.42 1.59 -5.37
C ALA A 274 -20.37 0.52 -5.07
N ILE A 275 -19.36 0.39 -5.94
CA ILE A 275 -18.25 -0.55 -5.76
C ILE A 275 -16.95 0.22 -5.89
N LEU A 276 -16.14 0.21 -4.84
CA LEU A 276 -14.76 0.70 -4.85
C LEU A 276 -13.83 -0.50 -4.81
N VAL A 277 -12.89 -0.57 -5.76
CA VAL A 277 -11.74 -1.48 -5.71
C VAL A 277 -10.48 -0.64 -5.58
N SER A 278 -9.68 -0.92 -4.59
CA SER A 278 -8.40 -0.25 -4.36
C SER A 278 -7.41 -1.16 -3.65
N SER A 279 -6.24 -0.64 -3.34
CA SER A 279 -5.18 -1.31 -2.59
C SER A 279 -4.69 -0.43 -1.44
N ASP A 280 -3.99 -1.02 -0.49
CA ASP A 280 -3.27 -0.30 0.55
C ASP A 280 -1.88 0.16 0.12
N HIS A 281 -1.17 -0.62 -0.67
CA HIS A 281 0.11 -0.30 -1.31
C HIS A 281 0.38 -1.25 -2.48
N GLY A 282 1.47 -1.03 -3.20
CA GLY A 282 1.95 -1.91 -4.24
C GLY A 282 3.11 -2.81 -3.79
N GLU A 283 3.86 -3.33 -4.75
CA GLU A 283 4.95 -4.29 -4.57
C GLU A 283 6.06 -4.01 -5.58
N ALA A 284 7.34 -4.03 -5.17
CA ALA A 284 8.48 -3.82 -6.06
C ALA A 284 8.97 -5.14 -6.69
N PHE A 285 9.42 -5.06 -7.94
CA PHE A 285 9.94 -6.19 -8.73
C PHE A 285 11.26 -5.86 -9.43
N GLY A 286 12.12 -5.08 -8.76
CA GLY A 286 13.42 -4.61 -9.24
C GLY A 286 13.58 -3.09 -9.18
N GLU A 287 12.49 -2.37 -8.92
CA GLU A 287 12.57 -0.93 -8.65
C GLU A 287 13.43 -0.72 -7.40
N LEU A 288 14.38 0.21 -7.47
CA LEU A 288 15.38 0.49 -6.42
C LEU A 288 16.15 -0.74 -5.91
N GLY A 289 16.11 -1.87 -6.64
CA GLY A 289 16.76 -3.13 -6.27
C GLY A 289 15.97 -3.94 -5.22
N VAL A 290 14.69 -3.61 -4.99
CA VAL A 290 13.77 -4.36 -4.13
C VAL A 290 12.98 -5.37 -4.95
N TYR A 291 12.80 -6.58 -4.43
CA TYR A 291 12.16 -7.71 -5.10
C TYR A 291 11.13 -8.38 -4.19
N ALA A 292 9.88 -8.46 -4.66
CA ALA A 292 8.78 -9.12 -3.96
C ALA A 292 8.59 -8.59 -2.52
N ASP A 293 8.66 -7.27 -2.38
CA ASP A 293 8.41 -6.52 -1.13
C ASP A 293 8.18 -5.02 -1.42
N HIS A 294 7.87 -4.24 -0.39
CA HIS A 294 7.40 -2.86 -0.43
C HIS A 294 8.22 -1.97 0.52
N GLN A 295 9.54 -1.84 0.26
CA GLN A 295 10.51 -1.28 1.22
C GLN A 295 10.80 0.21 1.04
N ALA A 296 10.37 0.81 -0.05
CA ALA A 296 10.65 2.19 -0.40
C ALA A 296 9.40 3.07 -0.47
N ALA A 297 9.58 4.38 -0.35
CA ALA A 297 8.54 5.37 -0.64
C ALA A 297 8.60 5.74 -2.13
N ASP A 298 8.48 4.75 -3.01
CA ASP A 298 8.62 4.81 -4.46
C ASP A 298 7.28 4.69 -5.19
N GLU A 299 7.32 4.80 -6.51
CA GLU A 299 6.14 4.65 -7.38
C GLU A 299 5.55 3.24 -7.29
N ALA A 300 6.42 2.22 -7.28
CA ALA A 300 5.99 0.83 -7.25
C ALA A 300 5.21 0.46 -5.98
N THR A 301 5.58 1.06 -4.85
CA THR A 301 4.96 0.79 -3.54
C THR A 301 3.81 1.74 -3.23
N CYS A 302 3.92 3.02 -3.58
CA CYS A 302 2.96 4.04 -3.13
C CYS A 302 1.82 4.29 -4.11
N HIS A 303 2.03 4.09 -5.43
CA HIS A 303 1.01 4.28 -6.45
C HIS A 303 0.06 3.07 -6.51
N ILE A 304 -1.18 3.28 -6.12
CA ILE A 304 -2.20 2.23 -5.97
C ILE A 304 -3.36 2.43 -6.96
N PRO A 305 -4.06 1.37 -7.36
CA PRO A 305 -5.25 1.50 -8.18
C PRO A 305 -6.43 2.07 -7.37
N ALA A 306 -7.33 2.77 -8.05
CA ALA A 306 -8.65 3.08 -7.54
C ALA A 306 -9.66 3.08 -8.69
N VAL A 307 -10.58 2.11 -8.65
CA VAL A 307 -11.71 1.97 -9.58
C VAL A 307 -13.00 2.13 -8.79
N LEU A 308 -13.80 3.12 -9.16
CA LEU A 308 -15.06 3.42 -8.47
C LEU A 308 -16.25 3.36 -9.45
N ARG A 309 -17.04 2.31 -9.36
CA ARG A 309 -18.37 2.28 -9.95
C ARG A 309 -19.35 2.95 -8.98
N TRP A 310 -19.95 4.06 -9.41
CA TRP A 310 -20.91 4.78 -8.58
C TRP A 310 -22.21 5.03 -9.36
N PRO A 311 -23.37 4.57 -8.87
CA PRO A 311 -24.66 4.77 -9.55
C PRO A 311 -24.91 6.24 -9.89
N GLY A 312 -25.16 6.53 -11.16
CA GLY A 312 -25.45 7.87 -11.64
C GLY A 312 -24.23 8.72 -12.03
N LEU A 313 -22.99 8.24 -11.86
CA LEU A 313 -21.80 8.87 -12.42
C LEU A 313 -21.43 8.21 -13.76
N ALA A 314 -21.13 9.02 -14.75
CA ALA A 314 -20.70 8.53 -16.07
C ALA A 314 -19.27 7.95 -16.01
N PRO A 315 -19.01 6.81 -16.67
CA PRO A 315 -17.69 6.21 -16.74
C PRO A 315 -16.68 7.16 -17.37
N ARG A 316 -15.49 7.25 -16.78
CA ARG A 316 -14.34 7.99 -17.34
C ARG A 316 -13.06 7.74 -16.55
N ALA A 317 -11.93 8.04 -17.18
CA ALA A 317 -10.68 8.25 -16.48
C ALA A 317 -10.71 9.59 -15.71
N VAL A 318 -10.06 9.61 -14.55
CA VAL A 318 -9.92 10.78 -13.67
C VAL A 318 -8.43 11.02 -13.46
N ASP A 319 -7.95 12.14 -14.01
CA ASP A 319 -6.56 12.57 -13.91
C ASP A 319 -6.37 13.52 -12.75
N GLY A 320 -5.21 13.42 -12.09
CA GLY A 320 -4.78 14.31 -11.01
C GLY A 320 -4.34 13.60 -9.76
N LEU A 321 -3.31 14.11 -9.14
CA LEU A 321 -2.67 13.53 -7.95
C LEU A 321 -3.62 13.50 -6.76
N LEU A 322 -3.95 12.32 -6.28
CA LEU A 322 -4.85 12.08 -5.14
C LEU A 322 -4.19 11.14 -4.13
N TYR A 323 -4.52 11.32 -2.87
CA TYR A 323 -4.30 10.28 -1.88
C TYR A 323 -5.50 9.32 -1.82
N HIS A 324 -5.30 8.11 -1.35
CA HIS A 324 -6.38 7.19 -0.98
C HIS A 324 -7.33 7.83 0.06
N LEU A 325 -6.84 8.72 0.91
CA LEU A 325 -7.63 9.56 1.82
C LEU A 325 -8.62 10.47 1.08
N ASP A 326 -8.23 10.99 -0.10
CA ASP A 326 -9.11 11.82 -0.93
C ASP A 326 -10.22 10.97 -1.56
N VAL A 327 -9.91 9.72 -1.91
CA VAL A 327 -10.92 8.76 -2.39
C VAL A 327 -11.92 8.44 -1.26
N ALA A 328 -11.44 8.18 -0.04
CA ALA A 328 -12.30 7.94 1.12
C ALA A 328 -13.23 9.14 1.41
N ALA A 329 -12.68 10.37 1.41
CA ALA A 329 -13.46 11.59 1.58
C ALA A 329 -14.50 11.78 0.46
N THR A 330 -14.12 11.45 -0.77
CA THR A 330 -15.01 11.52 -1.94
C THR A 330 -16.17 10.54 -1.83
N VAL A 331 -15.91 9.33 -1.38
CA VAL A 331 -16.95 8.31 -1.19
C VAL A 331 -17.95 8.71 -0.11
N VAL A 332 -17.48 9.30 1.00
CA VAL A 332 -18.34 9.85 2.08
C VAL A 332 -19.25 10.96 1.53
N ASP A 333 -18.69 11.93 0.81
CA ASP A 333 -19.42 13.04 0.18
C ASP A 333 -20.42 12.55 -0.89
N LEU A 334 -20.02 11.59 -1.74
CA LEU A 334 -20.91 11.00 -2.74
C LEU A 334 -22.11 10.28 -2.07
N ALA A 335 -21.91 9.68 -0.90
CA ALA A 335 -22.96 9.08 -0.09
C ALA A 335 -23.89 10.12 0.58
N GLY A 336 -23.61 11.42 0.44
CA GLY A 336 -24.36 12.50 1.05
C GLY A 336 -24.09 12.68 2.54
N ILE A 337 -22.94 12.18 3.02
CA ILE A 337 -22.50 12.29 4.41
C ILE A 337 -21.48 13.42 4.49
N GLU A 338 -21.52 14.20 5.58
CA GLU A 338 -20.59 15.31 5.79
C GLU A 338 -19.16 14.78 6.06
N VAL A 339 -18.19 15.31 5.31
CA VAL A 339 -16.77 14.97 5.49
C VAL A 339 -16.21 15.76 6.67
N PRO A 340 -15.50 15.13 7.63
CA PRO A 340 -14.90 15.82 8.78
C PRO A 340 -13.67 16.67 8.39
N THR A 341 -13.87 17.76 7.66
CA THR A 341 -12.79 18.59 7.06
C THR A 341 -11.91 19.30 8.08
N ASP A 342 -12.35 19.44 9.32
CA ASP A 342 -11.59 19.99 10.44
C ASP A 342 -10.56 19.01 11.02
N HIS A 343 -10.72 17.72 10.73
CA HIS A 343 -9.84 16.66 11.22
C HIS A 343 -9.13 15.91 10.08
N TRP A 344 -9.85 15.54 9.03
CA TRP A 344 -9.27 14.77 7.94
C TRP A 344 -8.26 15.56 7.10
N ASP A 345 -7.25 14.88 6.60
CA ASP A 345 -6.32 15.37 5.57
C ASP A 345 -6.84 15.08 4.17
N GLY A 346 -7.71 14.08 4.05
CA GLY A 346 -8.41 13.73 2.82
C GLY A 346 -9.36 14.85 2.36
N ARG A 347 -9.42 15.07 1.05
CA ARG A 347 -10.26 16.12 0.41
C ARG A 347 -11.18 15.49 -0.61
N SER A 348 -12.48 15.74 -0.48
CA SER A 348 -13.46 15.26 -1.46
C SER A 348 -13.29 15.96 -2.81
N VAL A 349 -13.35 15.17 -3.87
CA VAL A 349 -13.46 15.63 -5.26
C VAL A 349 -14.84 15.33 -5.86
N ALA A 350 -15.81 14.94 -5.03
CA ALA A 350 -17.18 14.62 -5.46
C ALA A 350 -17.87 15.76 -6.24
N PRO A 351 -17.71 17.06 -5.89
CA PRO A 351 -18.30 18.14 -6.69
C PRO A 351 -17.79 18.15 -8.13
N GLN A 352 -16.49 17.93 -8.35
CA GLN A 352 -15.88 17.87 -9.68
C GLN A 352 -16.33 16.61 -10.44
N LEU A 353 -16.47 15.49 -9.73
CA LEU A 353 -16.98 14.26 -10.34
C LEU A 353 -18.42 14.40 -10.80
N ARG A 354 -19.30 15.01 -10.00
CA ARG A 354 -20.69 15.29 -10.36
C ARG A 354 -20.81 16.28 -11.50
N ALA A 355 -19.97 17.31 -11.50
CA ALA A 355 -19.97 18.33 -12.55
C ALA A 355 -19.36 17.83 -13.88
N GLY A 356 -18.55 16.79 -13.84
CA GLY A 356 -17.77 16.30 -15.00
C GLY A 356 -16.68 17.27 -15.46
N THR A 357 -16.39 18.32 -14.70
CA THR A 357 -15.45 19.40 -15.02
C THR A 357 -14.75 19.91 -13.77
N GLY A 358 -13.68 20.68 -13.98
CA GLY A 358 -12.88 21.26 -12.91
C GLY A 358 -11.56 20.52 -12.70
N ARG A 359 -10.61 21.20 -12.06
CA ARG A 359 -9.33 20.62 -11.71
C ARG A 359 -9.53 19.63 -10.57
N ILE A 360 -9.06 18.40 -10.75
CA ILE A 360 -9.04 17.34 -9.73
C ILE A 360 -7.60 17.18 -9.26
N GLY A 361 -7.44 16.91 -7.96
CA GLY A 361 -6.16 16.56 -7.36
C GLY A 361 -5.39 17.73 -6.76
N ARG A 362 -4.22 17.36 -6.24
CA ARG A 362 -3.30 18.22 -5.49
C ARG A 362 -2.14 18.65 -6.38
N ASP A 363 -1.43 19.73 -6.00
CA ASP A 363 -0.24 20.19 -6.72
C ASP A 363 0.96 19.27 -6.49
N HIS A 364 1.01 18.62 -5.33
CA HIS A 364 2.00 17.59 -4.97
C HIS A 364 1.45 16.68 -3.87
N LEU A 365 2.07 15.51 -3.75
CA LEU A 365 1.84 14.56 -2.66
C LEU A 365 3.15 14.33 -1.91
N VAL A 366 3.04 13.99 -0.62
CA VAL A 366 4.16 13.45 0.17
C VAL A 366 3.75 12.06 0.63
N VAL A 367 4.57 11.08 0.32
CA VAL A 367 4.37 9.68 0.72
C VAL A 367 5.50 9.23 1.64
N SER A 368 5.23 8.30 2.55
CA SER A 368 6.16 7.92 3.61
C SER A 368 6.29 6.40 3.71
N GLN A 369 7.51 5.91 3.95
CA GLN A 369 7.81 4.54 4.37
C GLN A 369 8.63 4.60 5.66
N GLY A 370 8.18 3.89 6.72
CA GLY A 370 8.86 3.91 8.02
C GLY A 370 9.06 2.53 8.64
N ALA A 371 8.58 1.44 8.00
CA ALA A 371 8.65 0.09 8.55
C ALA A 371 9.87 -0.71 8.10
N TRP A 372 10.31 -0.54 6.84
CA TRP A 372 11.53 -1.15 6.29
C TRP A 372 12.65 -0.14 6.13
N SER A 373 12.38 0.93 5.41
CA SER A 373 13.25 2.11 5.33
C SER A 373 12.68 3.26 6.15
N ALA A 374 13.41 4.37 6.28
CA ALA A 374 12.87 5.63 6.74
C ALA A 374 12.99 6.64 5.61
N GLN A 375 11.95 6.74 4.80
CA GLN A 375 11.91 7.57 3.61
C GLN A 375 10.66 8.43 3.57
N ARG A 376 10.78 9.62 2.95
CA ARG A 376 9.67 10.41 2.44
C ARG A 376 9.94 10.85 1.03
N SER A 377 8.95 10.69 0.19
CA SER A 377 9.03 11.12 -1.21
C SER A 377 8.00 12.20 -1.50
N VAL A 378 8.35 13.10 -2.42
CA VAL A 378 7.45 14.13 -2.94
C VAL A 378 7.18 13.84 -4.40
N ARG A 379 5.90 13.67 -4.75
CA ARG A 379 5.40 13.47 -6.12
C ARG A 379 4.79 14.77 -6.63
N TRP A 380 5.33 15.36 -7.71
CA TRP A 380 4.78 16.57 -8.35
C TRP A 380 5.07 16.58 -9.85
N GLY A 381 4.11 17.07 -10.65
CA GLY A 381 4.24 16.99 -12.11
C GLY A 381 4.64 15.59 -12.55
N ASP A 382 5.74 15.45 -13.27
CA ASP A 382 6.28 14.16 -13.73
C ASP A 382 7.44 13.64 -12.85
N HIS A 383 7.66 14.25 -11.68
CA HIS A 383 8.84 13.96 -10.86
C HIS A 383 8.48 13.31 -9.52
N LEU A 384 9.35 12.44 -9.05
CA LEU A 384 9.40 11.92 -7.70
C LEU A 384 10.76 12.24 -7.07
N TYR A 385 10.78 12.98 -5.98
CA TYR A 385 11.95 13.18 -5.13
C TYR A 385 11.84 12.30 -3.91
N CYS A 386 12.89 11.56 -3.57
CA CYS A 386 12.96 10.71 -2.38
C CYS A 386 14.07 11.18 -1.44
N GLN A 387 13.74 11.38 -0.15
CA GLN A 387 14.70 11.61 0.93
C GLN A 387 14.79 10.36 1.80
N THR A 388 16.02 9.86 2.00
CA THR A 388 16.32 8.64 2.75
C THR A 388 17.04 8.99 4.06
N ARG A 389 16.45 8.58 5.18
CA ARG A 389 17.06 8.67 6.53
C ARG A 389 17.60 7.30 7.01
N HIS A 390 16.99 6.21 6.53
CA HIS A 390 17.45 4.84 6.71
C HIS A 390 17.14 4.04 5.44
N ASP A 391 18.16 3.41 4.87
CA ASP A 391 18.13 2.82 3.54
C ASP A 391 17.77 1.33 3.49
N ALA A 392 17.22 0.77 4.55
CA ALA A 392 16.90 -0.67 4.66
C ALA A 392 18.07 -1.59 4.24
N PHE A 393 19.31 -1.15 4.33
CA PHE A 393 20.54 -1.82 3.89
C PHE A 393 20.70 -1.96 2.36
N HIS A 394 19.94 -1.22 1.56
CA HIS A 394 20.04 -1.19 0.09
C HIS A 394 21.16 -0.30 -0.43
N ALA A 395 21.84 0.43 0.44
CA ALA A 395 22.88 1.40 0.10
C ALA A 395 22.39 2.56 -0.80
N TRP A 396 21.10 2.91 -0.71
CA TRP A 396 20.53 4.05 -1.43
C TRP A 396 21.19 5.37 -1.05
N PRO A 397 21.26 6.34 -1.98
CA PRO A 397 21.63 7.72 -1.64
C PRO A 397 20.67 8.36 -0.65
N ASP A 398 21.12 9.42 0.03
CA ASP A 398 20.29 10.21 0.95
C ASP A 398 19.17 10.95 0.21
N GLU A 399 19.39 11.29 -1.06
CA GLU A 399 18.43 11.96 -1.93
C GLU A 399 18.50 11.37 -3.33
N MET A 400 17.32 11.11 -3.92
CA MET A 400 17.15 10.62 -5.29
C MET A 400 16.03 11.42 -5.98
N VAL A 401 16.10 11.53 -7.31
CA VAL A 401 15.03 12.14 -8.12
C VAL A 401 14.81 11.33 -9.38
N PHE A 402 13.53 11.10 -9.71
CA PHE A 402 13.13 10.36 -10.91
C PHE A 402 12.16 11.16 -11.76
N ASP A 403 12.21 10.95 -13.07
CA ASP A 403 11.19 11.41 -14.03
C ASP A 403 10.23 10.24 -14.30
N ILE A 404 9.10 10.22 -13.64
CA ILE A 404 8.16 9.10 -13.66
C ILE A 404 7.45 8.94 -15.03
N ALA A 405 7.35 10.01 -15.80
CA ALA A 405 6.78 9.93 -17.15
C ALA A 405 7.73 9.23 -18.14
N ALA A 406 9.02 9.46 -17.99
CA ALA A 406 10.06 8.84 -18.85
C ALA A 406 10.57 7.51 -18.29
N ASP A 407 10.56 7.34 -16.96
CA ASP A 407 11.12 6.21 -16.22
C ASP A 407 10.19 5.80 -15.06
N ALA A 408 9.05 5.22 -15.40
CA ALA A 408 8.03 4.78 -14.44
C ALA A 408 8.49 3.71 -13.44
N HIS A 409 9.68 3.13 -13.67
CA HIS A 409 10.27 2.08 -12.83
C HIS A 409 11.55 2.54 -12.11
N GLU A 410 11.82 3.85 -12.07
CA GLU A 410 12.87 4.46 -11.25
C GLU A 410 14.26 3.85 -11.46
N GLN A 411 14.62 3.59 -12.74
CA GLN A 411 15.86 2.95 -13.09
C GLN A 411 17.04 3.92 -13.15
N HIS A 412 16.76 5.25 -13.27
CA HIS A 412 17.76 6.29 -13.47
C HIS A 412 17.56 7.44 -12.48
N ASP A 413 18.43 7.49 -11.46
CA ASP A 413 18.45 8.60 -10.51
C ASP A 413 19.04 9.86 -11.17
N LEU A 414 18.24 10.91 -11.26
CA LEU A 414 18.61 12.21 -11.82
C LEU A 414 19.25 13.17 -10.80
N ALA A 415 19.27 12.83 -9.50
CA ALA A 415 19.76 13.73 -8.47
C ALA A 415 21.19 14.23 -8.71
N PRO A 416 22.16 13.41 -9.23
CA PRO A 416 23.51 13.88 -9.52
C PRO A 416 23.58 14.99 -10.58
N GLU A 417 22.59 15.04 -11.49
CA GLU A 417 22.57 15.95 -12.64
C GLU A 417 21.57 17.09 -12.48
N ARG A 418 20.52 16.87 -11.66
CA ARG A 418 19.36 17.76 -11.53
C ARG A 418 19.21 18.31 -10.11
N GLY A 419 20.26 19.01 -9.63
CA GLY A 419 20.22 19.68 -8.33
C GLY A 419 19.08 20.68 -8.17
N ASP A 420 18.54 21.21 -9.27
CA ASP A 420 17.34 22.07 -9.28
C ASP A 420 16.08 21.30 -8.84
N LEU A 421 15.91 20.06 -9.27
CA LEU A 421 14.79 19.20 -8.88
C LEU A 421 14.94 18.72 -7.44
N VAL A 422 16.17 18.39 -7.01
CA VAL A 422 16.48 18.07 -5.62
C VAL A 422 16.06 19.22 -4.69
N ALA A 423 16.45 20.45 -5.01
CA ALA A 423 16.06 21.63 -4.22
C ALA A 423 14.55 21.80 -4.16
N GLN A 424 13.84 21.67 -5.29
CA GLN A 424 12.39 21.77 -5.34
C GLN A 424 11.68 20.69 -4.50
N GLY A 425 12.16 19.45 -4.54
CA GLY A 425 11.61 18.34 -3.73
C GLY A 425 11.82 18.58 -2.24
N ARG A 426 13.05 18.98 -1.86
CA ARG A 426 13.41 19.30 -0.46
C ARG A 426 12.55 20.43 0.11
N ASP A 427 12.35 21.51 -0.64
CA ASP A 427 11.55 22.67 -0.20
C ASP A 427 10.07 22.28 0.01
N ARG A 428 9.49 21.47 -0.89
CA ARG A 428 8.12 20.96 -0.76
C ARG A 428 7.98 20.06 0.46
N LEU A 429 8.92 19.14 0.65
CA LEU A 429 8.93 18.24 1.81
C LEU A 429 9.03 19.00 3.12
N ALA A 430 9.93 19.97 3.21
CA ALA A 430 10.12 20.80 4.41
C ALA A 430 8.85 21.61 4.74
N SER A 431 8.25 22.26 3.73
CA SER A 431 7.00 23.00 3.90
C SER A 431 5.87 22.09 4.36
N TRP A 432 5.66 20.95 3.68
CA TRP A 432 4.61 20.00 4.04
C TRP A 432 4.79 19.47 5.46
N THR A 433 6.03 19.10 5.84
CA THR A 433 6.33 18.57 7.18
C THR A 433 6.00 19.63 8.27
N SER A 434 6.43 20.88 8.05
CA SER A 434 6.13 21.99 8.96
C SER A 434 4.62 22.20 9.12
N ASP A 435 3.88 22.20 8.01
CA ASP A 435 2.42 22.41 8.01
C ASP A 435 1.69 21.26 8.72
N GLN A 436 2.13 20.00 8.53
CA GLN A 436 1.51 18.86 9.18
C GLN A 436 1.78 18.84 10.68
N LEU A 437 3.01 19.14 11.11
CA LEU A 437 3.35 19.23 12.54
C LEU A 437 2.62 20.37 13.24
N ALA A 438 2.42 21.51 12.56
CA ALA A 438 1.63 22.62 13.11
C ALA A 438 0.15 22.29 13.32
N ARG A 439 -0.39 21.30 12.57
CA ARG A 439 -1.77 20.78 12.70
C ARG A 439 -1.88 19.53 13.56
N SER A 440 -0.76 18.96 13.99
CA SER A 440 -0.70 17.75 14.81
C SER A 440 -0.89 18.07 16.31
N ASP A 441 -1.47 17.12 17.04
CA ASP A 441 -1.56 17.18 18.51
C ASP A 441 -0.18 16.95 19.19
N SER A 442 0.85 16.60 18.42
CA SER A 442 2.22 16.43 18.88
C SER A 442 3.20 17.16 17.96
N PRO A 443 4.19 17.89 18.49
CA PRO A 443 5.22 18.53 17.68
C PRO A 443 6.31 17.55 17.20
N VAL A 444 6.26 16.28 17.64
CA VAL A 444 7.28 15.28 17.32
C VAL A 444 6.88 14.54 16.05
N ASP A 445 7.77 14.50 15.06
CA ASP A 445 7.62 13.66 13.88
C ASP A 445 7.75 12.17 14.27
N PRO A 446 6.76 11.30 13.96
CA PRO A 446 6.88 9.87 14.28
C PRO A 446 8.07 9.18 13.58
N MET A 447 8.57 9.73 12.48
CA MET A 447 9.79 9.24 11.86
C MET A 447 11.03 9.49 12.73
N ASP A 448 11.05 10.57 13.55
CA ASP A 448 12.11 10.79 14.54
C ASP A 448 12.04 9.74 15.67
N VAL A 449 10.84 9.32 16.03
CA VAL A 449 10.64 8.23 17.01
C VAL A 449 11.19 6.91 16.45
N VAL A 450 10.89 6.58 15.20
CA VAL A 450 11.44 5.39 14.52
C VAL A 450 12.97 5.40 14.59
N MET A 451 13.60 6.53 14.22
CA MET A 451 15.06 6.65 14.25
C MET A 451 15.64 6.56 15.67
N ALA A 452 14.99 7.17 16.66
CA ALA A 452 15.41 7.11 18.07
C ALA A 452 15.30 5.71 18.68
N GLU A 453 14.36 4.89 18.19
CA GLU A 453 14.21 3.48 18.59
C GLU A 453 15.23 2.54 17.91
N GLY A 454 16.15 3.04 17.10
CA GLY A 454 17.19 2.25 16.43
C GLY A 454 16.88 1.92 14.98
N GLY A 455 15.94 2.62 14.37
CA GLY A 455 15.55 2.48 12.96
C GLY A 455 14.23 1.74 12.74
N PRO A 456 13.85 1.54 11.48
CA PRO A 456 12.64 0.85 11.07
C PRO A 456 12.53 -0.56 11.66
N PHE A 457 11.31 -1.01 11.93
CA PHE A 457 11.05 -2.25 12.67
C PHE A 457 11.70 -3.48 12.02
N HIS A 458 11.57 -3.63 10.72
CA HIS A 458 12.06 -4.82 10.01
C HIS A 458 13.57 -4.86 9.81
N THR A 459 14.29 -3.75 10.04
CA THR A 459 15.76 -3.68 9.91
C THR A 459 16.45 -3.52 11.25
N ARG A 460 15.69 -3.29 12.33
CA ARG A 460 16.21 -2.99 13.66
C ARG A 460 16.99 -4.16 14.24
N GLY A 461 18.30 -3.95 14.45
CA GLY A 461 19.19 -4.96 15.01
C GLY A 461 19.73 -5.99 14.00
N GLU A 462 19.26 -5.99 12.75
CA GLU A 462 19.61 -7.02 11.74
C GLU A 462 20.96 -6.77 11.06
N LEU A 463 21.52 -5.57 11.13
CA LEU A 463 22.76 -5.21 10.40
C LEU A 463 23.91 -6.18 10.64
N PRO A 464 24.29 -6.60 11.88
CA PRO A 464 25.44 -7.48 12.09
C PRO A 464 25.31 -8.81 11.33
N ALA A 465 24.15 -9.47 11.44
CA ALA A 465 23.88 -10.73 10.75
C ALA A 465 23.86 -10.52 9.21
N TYR A 466 23.32 -9.40 8.76
CA TYR A 466 23.25 -9.09 7.34
C TYR A 466 24.66 -8.80 6.73
N LEU A 467 25.57 -8.15 7.46
CA LEU A 467 26.95 -7.97 7.03
C LEU A 467 27.69 -9.31 6.85
N GLU A 468 27.45 -10.28 7.75
CA GLU A 468 27.99 -11.63 7.62
C GLU A 468 27.43 -12.33 6.38
N ARG A 469 26.14 -12.19 6.13
CA ARG A 469 25.46 -12.71 4.93
C ARG A 469 26.03 -12.17 3.65
N LEU A 470 26.26 -10.85 3.55
CA LEU A 470 26.88 -10.21 2.39
C LEU A 470 28.29 -10.77 2.11
N ARG A 471 29.10 -11.00 3.16
CA ARG A 471 30.42 -11.61 3.01
C ARG A 471 30.33 -13.07 2.51
N ALA A 472 29.40 -13.83 3.04
CA ALA A 472 29.18 -15.23 2.67
C ALA A 472 28.66 -15.41 1.24
N THR A 473 27.96 -14.41 0.67
CA THR A 473 27.37 -14.45 -0.67
C THR A 473 28.17 -13.71 -1.73
N GLY A 474 29.45 -13.39 -1.46
CA GLY A 474 30.35 -12.77 -2.43
C GLY A 474 30.14 -11.26 -2.60
N ARG A 475 29.39 -10.61 -1.70
CA ARG A 475 29.05 -9.18 -1.71
C ARG A 475 29.81 -8.39 -0.63
N ALA A 476 31.03 -8.81 -0.28
CA ALA A 476 31.82 -8.25 0.81
C ALA A 476 32.06 -6.72 0.67
N GLN A 477 32.17 -6.19 -0.56
CA GLN A 477 32.29 -4.75 -0.78
C GLN A 477 31.10 -3.97 -0.19
N TRP A 478 29.90 -4.51 -0.28
CA TRP A 478 28.72 -3.87 0.30
C TRP A 478 28.69 -3.97 1.83
N ALA A 479 29.23 -5.06 2.38
CA ALA A 479 29.37 -5.17 3.83
C ALA A 479 30.24 -4.04 4.40
N GLU A 480 31.33 -3.66 3.72
CA GLU A 480 32.19 -2.55 4.15
C GLU A 480 31.51 -1.19 3.97
N VAL A 481 30.77 -0.98 2.86
CA VAL A 481 29.99 0.24 2.63
C VAL A 481 28.93 0.42 3.72
N LEU A 482 28.15 -0.63 4.01
CA LEU A 482 27.09 -0.57 5.01
C LEU A 482 27.62 -0.44 6.43
N ALA A 483 28.74 -1.08 6.76
CA ALA A 483 29.39 -0.93 8.06
C ALA A 483 29.91 0.48 8.32
N GLY A 484 30.31 1.21 7.26
CA GLY A 484 30.80 2.59 7.35
C GLY A 484 29.69 3.66 7.42
N ARG A 485 28.42 3.33 7.21
CA ARG A 485 27.33 4.29 7.29
C ARG A 485 26.93 4.54 8.75
N GLU A 486 26.76 5.82 9.10
CA GLU A 486 26.14 6.16 10.39
C GLU A 486 24.70 5.65 10.45
N ARG A 487 24.36 4.95 11.53
CA ARG A 487 23.02 4.42 11.75
C ARG A 487 22.57 4.71 13.17
N PRO A 488 21.27 4.88 13.42
CA PRO A 488 20.76 5.04 14.77
C PRO A 488 21.11 3.79 15.59
N VAL A 489 21.67 4.02 16.76
CA VAL A 489 21.91 2.98 17.77
C VAL A 489 20.74 3.01 18.74
N MET A 490 20.19 1.86 19.09
CA MET A 490 19.16 1.78 20.14
C MET A 490 19.67 2.52 21.39
N ALA A 491 18.89 3.49 21.89
CA ALA A 491 19.14 4.08 23.19
C ALA A 491 19.17 2.93 24.21
N ALA A 492 20.25 2.85 24.98
CA ALA A 492 20.41 1.79 25.99
C ALA A 492 19.13 1.74 26.85
N ALA A 493 18.55 0.55 27.01
CA ALA A 493 17.37 0.34 27.82
C ALA A 493 17.66 0.81 29.27
N GLY A 494 17.22 2.03 29.59
CA GLY A 494 17.54 2.66 30.89
C GLY A 494 17.04 4.10 31.01
N ALA A 495 16.60 4.74 29.94
CA ALA A 495 15.93 6.03 30.05
C ALA A 495 14.41 5.80 30.18
N THR A 496 13.92 5.80 31.41
CA THR A 496 12.51 5.94 31.76
C THR A 496 11.98 7.24 31.14
N VAL A 497 11.03 7.13 30.22
CA VAL A 497 10.15 8.22 29.79
C VAL A 497 8.99 8.35 30.76
#